data_88de202dc071864472ca2b554f693138
#
_entry.id   88de202dc071864472ca2b554f693138
#
_cell.length_a   1.000
_cell.length_b   1.000
_cell.length_c   1.000
_cell.angle_alpha   90.00
_cell.angle_beta   90.00
_cell.angle_gamma   90.00
#
_symmetry.space_group_name_H-M   'P 1'
#
loop_
_entity.id
_entity.type
_entity.pdbx_description
1 polymer ?
#
loop_
_entity_poly.entity_id
_entity_poly.type
_entity_poly.pdbx_seq_one_letter_code
_entity_poly.pdbx_strand_id
1 'polypeptide(L)'
;RPHRLVAAEDEEAAPEIADKKDAFNILYGTIPLLWADREGSWHADRARFLRAYRVTCPLHEAIAGAEMLAHEFLDAKHDVQRTIFSDGTEVIVNFGAEPYPLRRSGQTLVLPTNGFAVEGPRIRQHRVLENGRAVTAIAGEGFWYFEGDGVEYCARAEGAEKLRVNT
;
A
#
# COMPACT_ATOMS: atom_id res chain seq x y z
N ARG A 1 -21.54 -13.43 -8.95
CA ARG A 1 -20.61 -14.56 -8.72
C ARG A 1 -19.97 -14.35 -7.36
N PRO A 2 -19.88 -15.37 -6.49
CA PRO A 2 -19.20 -15.19 -5.21
C PRO A 2 -17.74 -14.81 -5.47
N HIS A 3 -17.24 -13.78 -4.79
CA HIS A 3 -15.84 -13.43 -4.82
C HIS A 3 -15.06 -14.62 -4.25
N ARG A 4 -14.29 -15.29 -5.10
CA ARG A 4 -13.37 -16.32 -4.69
C ARG A 4 -12.28 -15.64 -3.87
N LEU A 5 -12.12 -16.02 -2.61
CA LEU A 5 -10.93 -15.67 -1.85
C LEU A 5 -9.72 -16.20 -2.62
N VAL A 6 -8.81 -15.28 -2.97
CA VAL A 6 -7.60 -15.63 -3.69
C VAL A 6 -6.73 -16.44 -2.74
N ALA A 7 -6.45 -17.69 -3.09
CA ALA A 7 -5.57 -18.54 -2.29
C ALA A 7 -4.11 -18.09 -2.44
N ALA A 8 -3.27 -18.34 -1.43
CA ALA A 8 -1.85 -18.00 -1.47
C ALA A 8 -1.13 -18.60 -2.70
N GLU A 9 -1.60 -19.74 -3.19
CA GLU A 9 -1.09 -20.40 -4.42
C GLU A 9 -1.27 -19.56 -5.69
N ASP A 10 -2.33 -18.75 -5.74
CA ASP A 10 -2.60 -17.86 -6.88
C ASP A 10 -1.65 -16.64 -6.90
N GLU A 11 -1.08 -16.28 -5.74
CA GLU A 11 -0.16 -15.14 -5.61
C GLU A 11 1.26 -15.45 -6.13
N GLU A 12 1.73 -16.70 -6.00
CA GLU A 12 3.01 -17.14 -6.56
C GLU A 12 2.99 -17.12 -8.09
N ALA A 13 1.82 -17.38 -8.67
CA ALA A 13 1.64 -17.43 -10.11
C ALA A 13 1.42 -16.08 -10.77
N ALA A 14 1.04 -15.02 -10.01
CA ALA A 14 0.68 -13.72 -10.55
C ALA A 14 1.01 -12.58 -9.57
N PRO A 15 2.15 -11.88 -9.73
CA PRO A 15 2.56 -10.74 -8.92
C PRO A 15 1.48 -9.64 -8.84
N GLU A 16 0.66 -9.49 -9.87
CA GLU A 16 -0.45 -8.52 -9.91
C GLU A 16 -1.51 -8.80 -8.84
N ILE A 17 -1.69 -10.07 -8.45
CA ILE A 17 -2.62 -10.46 -7.40
C ILE A 17 -2.09 -10.01 -6.03
N ALA A 18 -0.78 -10.13 -5.79
CA ALA A 18 -0.15 -9.65 -4.58
C ALA A 18 -0.28 -8.13 -4.44
N ASP A 19 0.00 -7.37 -5.52
CA ASP A 19 -0.18 -5.90 -5.53
C ASP A 19 -1.65 -5.51 -5.28
N LYS A 20 -2.60 -6.24 -5.85
CA LYS A 20 -4.02 -6.00 -5.62
C LYS A 20 -4.43 -6.28 -4.17
N LYS A 21 -3.90 -7.33 -3.56
CA LYS A 21 -4.13 -7.64 -2.15
C LYS A 21 -3.58 -6.58 -1.22
N ASP A 22 -2.35 -6.10 -1.48
CA ASP A 22 -1.77 -4.99 -0.73
C ASP A 22 -2.62 -3.73 -0.87
N ALA A 23 -3.10 -3.40 -2.08
CA ALA A 23 -3.98 -2.28 -2.34
C ALA A 23 -5.32 -2.38 -1.59
N PHE A 24 -5.91 -3.57 -1.48
CA PHE A 24 -7.09 -3.81 -0.64
C PHE A 24 -6.80 -3.61 0.85
N ASN A 25 -5.68 -4.15 1.34
CA ASN A 25 -5.29 -3.95 2.74
C ASN A 25 -5.09 -2.47 3.07
N ILE A 26 -4.54 -1.70 2.13
CA ILE A 26 -4.38 -0.25 2.27
C ILE A 26 -5.73 0.45 2.26
N LEU A 27 -6.62 0.14 1.30
CA LEU A 27 -7.93 0.79 1.19
C LEU A 27 -8.75 0.64 2.47
N TYR A 28 -8.77 -0.56 3.03
CA TYR A 28 -9.59 -0.88 4.20
C TYR A 28 -8.84 -0.81 5.53
N GLY A 29 -7.55 -0.49 5.53
CA GLY A 29 -6.73 -0.45 6.74
C GLY A 29 -6.63 -1.82 7.43
N THR A 30 -6.67 -2.92 6.66
CA THR A 30 -6.64 -4.28 7.19
C THR A 30 -5.23 -4.83 7.31
N ILE A 31 -5.04 -5.75 8.24
CA ILE A 31 -3.75 -6.43 8.45
C ILE A 31 -3.49 -7.41 7.30
N PRO A 32 -2.28 -7.41 6.70
CA PRO A 32 -1.93 -8.41 5.71
C PRO A 32 -1.88 -9.80 6.34
N LEU A 33 -2.61 -10.74 5.77
CA LEU A 33 -2.54 -12.14 6.15
C LEU A 33 -1.52 -12.86 5.27
N LEU A 34 -0.40 -13.23 5.87
CA LEU A 34 0.71 -13.91 5.21
C LEU A 34 0.79 -15.34 5.73
N TRP A 35 0.71 -16.33 4.84
CA TRP A 35 0.82 -17.74 5.17
C TRP A 35 2.23 -18.22 4.85
N ALA A 36 2.99 -18.52 5.87
CA ALA A 36 4.36 -19.02 5.77
C ALA A 36 4.52 -20.45 6.32
N ASP A 37 3.42 -21.20 6.36
CA ASP A 37 3.30 -22.51 6.97
C ASP A 37 3.63 -23.69 6.03
N ARG A 38 3.76 -23.40 4.73
CA ARG A 38 4.17 -24.42 3.76
C ARG A 38 5.68 -24.58 3.75
N GLU A 39 6.13 -25.82 3.62
CA GLU A 39 7.54 -26.15 3.55
C GLU A 39 8.25 -25.35 2.43
N GLY A 40 9.19 -24.46 2.82
CA GLY A 40 9.94 -23.63 1.90
C GLY A 40 9.30 -22.30 1.50
N SER A 41 8.01 -22.05 1.76
CA SER A 41 7.30 -20.83 1.32
C SER A 41 7.93 -19.55 1.87
N TRP A 42 8.36 -19.51 3.14
CA TRP A 42 9.05 -18.36 3.71
C TRP A 42 10.33 -18.01 2.96
N HIS A 43 11.12 -18.99 2.57
CA HIS A 43 12.38 -18.73 1.87
C HIS A 43 12.15 -18.30 0.42
N ALA A 44 11.17 -18.90 -0.27
CA ALA A 44 10.81 -18.56 -1.63
C ALA A 44 10.22 -17.14 -1.72
N ASP A 45 9.31 -16.79 -0.80
CA ASP A 45 8.49 -15.57 -0.88
C ASP A 45 8.91 -14.47 0.09
N ARG A 46 10.06 -14.61 0.75
CA ARG A 46 10.51 -13.68 1.78
C ARG A 46 10.49 -12.22 1.32
N ALA A 47 10.95 -11.94 0.13
CA ALA A 47 10.99 -10.59 -0.42
C ALA A 47 9.58 -10.00 -0.53
N ARG A 48 8.61 -10.79 -1.03
CA ARG A 48 7.21 -10.40 -1.13
C ARG A 48 6.58 -10.16 0.24
N PHE A 49 6.81 -11.06 1.20
CA PHE A 49 6.29 -10.89 2.57
C PHE A 49 6.83 -9.63 3.24
N LEU A 50 8.13 -9.39 3.10
CA LEU A 50 8.76 -8.17 3.64
C LEU A 50 8.21 -6.92 2.98
N ARG A 51 8.00 -6.95 1.65
CA ARG A 51 7.41 -5.83 0.92
C ARG A 51 5.99 -5.57 1.38
N ALA A 52 5.12 -6.58 1.42
CA ALA A 52 3.75 -6.46 1.92
C ALA A 52 3.72 -5.87 3.34
N TYR A 53 4.56 -6.36 4.24
CA TYR A 53 4.70 -5.83 5.59
C TYR A 53 5.11 -4.34 5.58
N ARG A 54 6.13 -3.97 4.82
CA ARG A 54 6.65 -2.60 4.74
C ARG A 54 5.63 -1.62 4.16
N VAL A 55 4.80 -2.10 3.23
CA VAL A 55 3.82 -1.26 2.54
C VAL A 55 2.51 -1.13 3.32
N THR A 56 2.05 -2.17 4.01
CA THR A 56 0.73 -2.16 4.67
C THR A 56 0.77 -1.84 6.15
N CYS A 57 1.75 -2.35 6.89
CA CYS A 57 1.79 -2.20 8.34
C CYS A 57 1.97 -0.76 8.84
N PRO A 58 2.74 0.14 8.18
CA PRO A 58 2.85 1.52 8.62
C PRO A 58 1.52 2.27 8.62
N LEU A 59 0.67 2.03 7.61
CA LEU A 59 -0.68 2.60 7.59
C LEU A 59 -1.51 2.05 8.73
N HIS A 60 -1.50 0.73 8.91
CA HIS A 60 -2.26 0.10 9.98
C HIS A 60 -1.85 0.62 11.37
N GLU A 61 -0.55 0.81 11.60
CA GLU A 61 -0.04 1.42 12.83
C GLU A 61 -0.51 2.87 12.99
N ALA A 62 -0.52 3.64 11.90
CA ALA A 62 -0.94 5.04 11.91
C ALA A 62 -2.43 5.22 12.23
N ILE A 63 -3.29 4.35 11.68
CA ILE A 63 -4.75 4.42 11.87
C ILE A 63 -5.27 3.48 12.96
N ALA A 64 -4.38 2.90 13.79
CA ALA A 64 -4.79 1.99 14.86
C ALA A 64 -5.82 2.64 15.78
N GLY A 65 -7.02 2.04 15.86
CA GLY A 65 -8.14 2.57 16.63
C GLY A 65 -9.00 3.62 15.94
N ALA A 66 -8.66 4.04 14.73
CA ALA A 66 -9.53 4.89 13.91
C ALA A 66 -10.65 4.06 13.28
N GLU A 67 -11.86 4.61 13.26
CA GLU A 67 -13.02 4.01 12.60
C GLU A 67 -13.06 4.43 11.13
N MET A 68 -13.49 3.53 10.25
CA MET A 68 -13.82 3.88 8.88
C MET A 68 -15.16 4.63 8.85
N LEU A 69 -15.11 5.91 8.48
CA LEU A 69 -16.30 6.78 8.44
C LEU A 69 -17.02 6.72 7.09
N ALA A 70 -16.29 6.55 6.00
CA ALA A 70 -16.85 6.54 4.66
C ALA A 70 -16.04 5.65 3.72
N HIS A 71 -16.74 5.05 2.77
CA HIS A 71 -16.18 4.38 1.60
C HIS A 71 -16.95 4.83 0.37
N GLU A 72 -16.26 5.30 -0.65
CA GLU A 72 -16.86 5.92 -1.84
C GLU A 72 -16.18 5.43 -3.12
N PHE A 73 -16.97 5.39 -4.19
CA PHE A 73 -16.47 5.19 -5.56
C PHE A 73 -16.27 6.56 -6.23
N LEU A 74 -15.07 6.84 -6.71
CA LEU A 74 -14.73 8.13 -7.32
C LEU A 74 -14.95 8.18 -8.82
N ASP A 75 -15.24 7.04 -9.45
CA ASP A 75 -15.54 6.92 -10.86
C ASP A 75 -16.75 6.04 -11.13
N ALA A 76 -17.32 6.16 -12.34
CA ALA A 76 -18.52 5.43 -12.72
C ALA A 76 -18.30 3.91 -12.92
N LYS A 77 -17.06 3.47 -13.06
CA LYS A 77 -16.69 2.06 -13.19
C LYS A 77 -16.48 1.37 -11.86
N HIS A 78 -16.44 2.14 -10.75
CA HIS A 78 -16.10 1.69 -9.41
C HIS A 78 -14.66 1.17 -9.28
N ASP A 79 -13.81 1.55 -10.20
CA ASP A 79 -12.40 1.16 -10.22
C ASP A 79 -11.58 1.99 -9.24
N VAL A 80 -11.91 3.28 -9.06
CA VAL A 80 -11.23 4.17 -8.14
C VAL A 80 -12.06 4.34 -6.88
N GLN A 81 -11.46 4.00 -5.74
CA GLN A 81 -12.17 3.93 -4.47
C GLN A 81 -11.46 4.80 -3.42
N ARG A 82 -12.25 5.40 -2.54
CA ARG A 82 -11.80 6.23 -1.44
C ARG A 82 -12.35 5.74 -0.12
N THR A 83 -11.50 5.78 0.91
CA THR A 83 -11.88 5.53 2.31
C THR A 83 -11.43 6.71 3.16
N ILE A 84 -12.25 7.09 4.14
CA ILE A 84 -11.96 8.14 5.12
C ILE A 84 -12.04 7.53 6.51
N PHE A 85 -11.00 7.75 7.32
CA PHE A 85 -10.93 7.31 8.70
C PHE A 85 -11.18 8.45 9.68
N SER A 86 -11.58 8.13 10.92
CA SER A 86 -11.99 9.10 11.94
C SER A 86 -10.85 10.00 12.44
N ASP A 87 -9.59 9.60 12.24
CA ASP A 87 -8.41 10.42 12.54
C ASP A 87 -8.09 11.44 11.44
N GLY A 88 -8.88 11.47 10.36
CA GLY A 88 -8.69 12.32 9.19
C GLY A 88 -7.82 11.71 8.10
N THR A 89 -7.36 10.46 8.26
CA THR A 89 -6.63 9.76 7.21
C THR A 89 -7.56 9.45 6.05
N GLU A 90 -7.15 9.81 4.85
CA GLU A 90 -7.82 9.51 3.59
C GLU A 90 -6.96 8.57 2.75
N VAL A 91 -7.59 7.57 2.18
CA VAL A 91 -6.98 6.57 1.30
C VAL A 91 -7.69 6.55 -0.03
N ILE A 92 -6.96 6.63 -1.13
CA ILE A 92 -7.50 6.48 -2.49
C ILE A 92 -6.71 5.38 -3.19
N VAL A 93 -7.42 4.45 -3.83
CA VAL A 93 -6.84 3.32 -4.56
C VAL A 93 -7.44 3.23 -5.94
N ASN A 94 -6.60 2.97 -6.96
CA ASN A 94 -7.03 2.67 -8.32
C ASN A 94 -6.91 1.16 -8.59
N PHE A 95 -8.03 0.46 -8.71
CA PHE A 95 -8.10 -0.94 -9.12
C PHE A 95 -8.32 -1.12 -10.63
N GLY A 96 -8.51 -0.02 -11.35
CA GLY A 96 -8.70 -0.02 -12.80
C GLY A 96 -7.42 -0.38 -13.56
N ALA A 97 -7.60 -0.83 -14.79
CA ALA A 97 -6.49 -1.16 -15.69
C ALA A 97 -5.76 0.10 -16.19
N GLU A 98 -6.46 1.25 -16.24
CA GLU A 98 -5.91 2.51 -16.74
C GLU A 98 -5.35 3.36 -15.59
N PRO A 99 -4.24 4.07 -15.80
CA PRO A 99 -3.70 5.01 -14.83
C PRO A 99 -4.72 6.12 -14.52
N TYR A 100 -4.90 6.42 -13.24
CA TYR A 100 -5.83 7.44 -12.76
C TYR A 100 -5.10 8.71 -12.31
N PRO A 101 -5.37 9.90 -12.93
CA PRO A 101 -4.79 11.16 -12.51
C PRO A 101 -5.52 11.73 -11.29
N LEU A 102 -4.87 11.72 -10.14
CA LEU A 102 -5.35 12.28 -8.89
C LEU A 102 -4.76 13.67 -8.66
N ARG A 103 -5.61 14.70 -8.58
CA ARG A 103 -5.18 16.07 -8.24
C ARG A 103 -5.19 16.27 -6.74
N ARG A 104 -4.02 16.63 -6.18
CA ARG A 104 -3.84 16.88 -4.75
C ARG A 104 -2.89 18.04 -4.52
N SER A 105 -3.30 19.01 -3.67
CA SER A 105 -2.43 20.11 -3.21
C SER A 105 -1.64 20.81 -4.32
N GLY A 106 -2.26 21.01 -5.49
CA GLY A 106 -1.63 21.64 -6.67
C GLY A 106 -0.73 20.72 -7.50
N GLN A 107 -0.60 19.47 -7.13
CA GLN A 107 0.14 18.43 -7.87
C GLN A 107 -0.82 17.41 -8.47
N THR A 108 -0.39 16.74 -9.54
CA THR A 108 -1.09 15.60 -10.09
C THR A 108 -0.26 14.34 -9.86
N LEU A 109 -0.79 13.44 -9.05
CA LEU A 109 -0.28 12.09 -8.88
C LEU A 109 -0.94 11.18 -9.91
N VAL A 110 -0.21 10.27 -10.52
CA VAL A 110 -0.78 9.30 -11.46
C VAL A 110 -0.76 7.93 -10.81
N LEU A 111 -1.92 7.42 -10.43
CA LEU A 111 -2.07 6.11 -9.78
C LEU A 111 -2.11 5.01 -10.85
N PRO A 112 -1.11 4.10 -10.93
CA PRO A 112 -1.20 2.92 -11.80
C PRO A 112 -2.29 1.95 -11.34
N THR A 113 -2.47 0.85 -12.04
CA THR A 113 -3.27 -0.28 -11.53
C THR A 113 -2.73 -0.73 -10.17
N ASN A 114 -3.61 -0.87 -9.19
CA ASN A 114 -3.29 -1.12 -7.78
C ASN A 114 -2.40 -0.03 -7.14
N GLY A 115 -2.33 1.15 -7.77
CA GLY A 115 -1.71 2.34 -7.21
C GLY A 115 -2.61 2.98 -6.16
N PHE A 116 -1.98 3.69 -5.21
CA PHE A 116 -2.70 4.31 -4.10
C PHE A 116 -2.07 5.62 -3.68
N ALA A 117 -2.86 6.43 -2.98
CA ALA A 117 -2.43 7.62 -2.26
C ALA A 117 -3.10 7.64 -0.88
N VAL A 118 -2.30 7.81 0.15
CA VAL A 118 -2.72 7.94 1.55
C VAL A 118 -2.24 9.29 2.07
N GLU A 119 -3.13 10.03 2.70
CA GLU A 119 -2.82 11.26 3.41
C GLU A 119 -3.48 11.25 4.78
N GLY A 120 -2.68 11.33 5.82
CA GLY A 120 -3.13 11.34 7.21
C GLY A 120 -2.24 12.18 8.10
N PRO A 121 -2.65 12.44 9.35
CA PRO A 121 -1.88 13.23 10.28
C PRO A 121 -0.54 12.58 10.67
N ARG A 122 -0.45 11.25 10.62
CA ARG A 122 0.72 10.47 11.06
C ARG A 122 1.45 9.77 9.91
N ILE A 123 0.87 9.74 8.69
CA ILE A 123 1.42 9.01 7.55
C ILE A 123 1.09 9.70 6.22
N ARG A 124 2.06 9.67 5.31
CA ARG A 124 1.86 9.87 3.88
C ARG A 124 2.43 8.69 3.14
N GLN A 125 1.64 8.16 2.23
CA GLN A 125 2.03 6.97 1.49
C GLN A 125 1.46 7.02 0.08
N HIS A 126 2.25 6.64 -0.91
CA HIS A 126 1.73 6.54 -2.27
C HIS A 126 2.47 5.48 -3.09
N ARG A 127 1.75 4.94 -4.06
CA ARG A 127 2.28 4.17 -5.19
C ARG A 127 1.78 4.85 -6.47
N VAL A 128 2.68 5.53 -7.17
CA VAL A 128 2.39 6.40 -8.31
C VAL A 128 3.31 6.09 -9.49
N LEU A 129 2.97 6.62 -10.67
CA LEU A 129 3.87 6.62 -11.82
C LEU A 129 4.74 7.86 -11.80
N GLU A 130 6.05 7.67 -11.77
CA GLU A 130 7.06 8.70 -12.01
C GLU A 130 7.87 8.31 -13.27
N ASN A 131 7.86 9.17 -14.28
CA ASN A 131 8.51 8.90 -15.57
C ASN A 131 8.09 7.55 -16.20
N GLY A 132 6.80 7.16 -16.01
CA GLY A 132 6.24 5.91 -16.54
C GLY A 132 6.57 4.65 -15.74
N ARG A 133 7.22 4.77 -14.59
CA ARG A 133 7.54 3.65 -13.68
C ARG A 133 6.82 3.78 -12.36
N ALA A 134 6.41 2.65 -11.79
CA ALA A 134 5.78 2.65 -10.49
C ALA A 134 6.80 2.90 -9.38
N VAL A 135 6.52 3.90 -8.55
CA VAL A 135 7.30 4.26 -7.37
C VAL A 135 6.40 4.17 -6.16
N THR A 136 6.88 3.52 -5.10
CA THR A 136 6.21 3.48 -3.79
C THR A 136 7.02 4.29 -2.80
N ALA A 137 6.40 5.26 -2.13
CA ALA A 137 7.03 6.02 -1.06
C ALA A 137 6.11 6.12 0.16
N ILE A 138 6.70 5.97 1.34
CA ILE A 138 6.02 6.02 2.62
C ILE A 138 6.82 6.91 3.57
N ALA A 139 6.16 7.86 4.20
CA ALA A 139 6.70 8.68 5.27
C ALA A 139 5.72 8.67 6.45
N GLY A 140 6.11 8.08 7.56
CA GLY A 140 5.35 8.01 8.80
C GLY A 140 6.20 8.44 10.00
N GLU A 141 5.63 8.35 11.20
CA GLU A 141 6.36 8.64 12.44
C GLU A 141 7.53 7.66 12.63
N GLY A 142 8.75 8.13 12.35
CA GLY A 142 9.96 7.33 12.50
C GLY A 142 10.12 6.18 11.50
N PHE A 143 9.37 6.18 10.41
CA PHE A 143 9.47 5.19 9.37
C PHE A 143 9.46 5.83 7.99
N TRP A 144 10.39 5.41 7.13
CA TRP A 144 10.47 5.80 5.72
C TRP A 144 10.72 4.58 4.87
N TYR A 145 10.01 4.48 3.77
CA TYR A 145 10.20 3.44 2.78
C TYR A 145 10.15 4.05 1.39
N PHE A 146 11.00 3.58 0.52
CA PHE A 146 11.00 3.93 -0.89
C PHE A 146 11.34 2.68 -1.71
N GLU A 147 10.57 2.48 -2.77
CA GLU A 147 10.80 1.43 -3.77
C GLU A 147 10.58 2.02 -5.17
N GLY A 148 11.61 2.01 -6.01
CA GLY A 148 11.54 2.50 -7.40
C GLY A 148 12.85 2.30 -8.13
N ASP A 149 12.78 2.13 -9.44
CA ASP A 149 13.96 1.98 -10.35
C ASP A 149 14.98 0.91 -9.93
N GLY A 150 14.51 -0.19 -9.33
CA GLY A 150 15.40 -1.26 -8.83
C GLY A 150 16.12 -0.91 -7.52
N VAL A 151 15.72 0.17 -6.89
CA VAL A 151 16.24 0.62 -5.60
C VAL A 151 15.15 0.49 -4.55
N GLU A 152 15.51 -0.06 -3.39
CA GLU A 152 14.66 -0.16 -2.22
C GLU A 152 15.38 0.44 -1.01
N TYR A 153 14.73 1.36 -0.32
CA TYR A 153 15.20 1.95 0.94
C TYR A 153 14.17 1.75 2.04
N CYS A 154 14.64 1.32 3.20
CA CYS A 154 13.82 1.29 4.40
C CYS A 154 14.62 1.91 5.54
N ALA A 155 14.04 2.90 6.21
CA ALA A 155 14.63 3.53 7.37
C ALA A 155 13.64 3.53 8.52
N ARG A 156 14.09 3.20 9.72
CA ARG A 156 13.32 3.30 10.96
C ARG A 156 14.12 4.06 12.00
N ALA A 157 13.47 5.03 12.66
CA ALA A 157 14.07 5.71 13.80
C ALA A 157 14.00 4.77 15.02
N GLU A 158 15.17 4.45 15.59
CA GLU A 158 15.25 3.76 16.88
C GLU A 158 15.45 4.82 17.98
N GLY A 159 14.37 5.13 18.71
CA GLY A 159 14.37 6.23 19.68
C GLY A 159 14.42 7.59 19.00
N ALA A 160 14.48 8.68 19.76
CA ALA A 160 14.38 10.05 19.24
C ALA A 160 15.60 10.52 18.41
N GLU A 161 16.64 9.71 18.19
CA GLU A 161 17.92 10.27 17.75
C GLU A 161 18.66 9.56 16.60
N LYS A 162 18.26 8.38 16.11
CA LYS A 162 19.05 7.69 15.05
C LYS A 162 18.19 7.00 14.02
N LEU A 163 18.33 7.45 12.76
CA LEU A 163 17.90 6.74 11.56
C LEU A 163 18.89 5.61 11.22
N ARG A 164 18.43 4.37 11.17
CA ARG A 164 19.18 3.29 10.50
C ARG A 164 18.62 3.07 9.11
N VAL A 165 19.45 3.25 8.10
CA VAL A 165 19.14 2.90 6.71
C VAL A 165 19.63 1.47 6.49
N ASN A 166 18.70 0.57 6.18
CA ASN A 166 19.03 -0.79 5.75
C ASN A 166 18.89 -0.83 4.22
N THR A 167 19.99 -1.02 3.54
CA THR A 167 20.06 -1.29 2.09
C THR A 167 19.97 -2.78 1.83
#